data_94ff31390237e24b6097a34215a0a7ea
#
_entry.id   94ff31390237e24b6097a34215a0a7ea
#
_cell.length_a   1.000
_cell.length_b   1.000
_cell.length_c   1.000
_cell.angle_alpha   90.00
_cell.angle_beta   90.00
_cell.angle_gamma   90.00
#
_symmetry.space_group_name_H-M   'P 1'
#
loop_
_entity.id
_entity.type
_entity.pdbx_description
1 polymer ?
#
loop_
_entity_poly.entity_id
_entity_poly.type
_entity_poly.pdbx_seq_one_letter_code
_entity_poly.pdbx_strand_id
1 'polypeptide(L)'
;VLAGFVTGLRPGAAADPFWGADPLWNLLHEPAVSRAMGLSPAQRRRVRGVLDEVDAKFFPLRNQPPATSGPVAAALLTDTQERLAAILSPTQVRRLAEIGIRQRGPAALLQPPVAERMNYTPQQRERLETVITETQGAVRELEKRVADGAPREPAEEEYRDLKRDELRRATGILSPAQRTTWKKTLGAEFDLAALGRPVFKAPELVDSGTWLNSQPLSLEALAGKVVVVHFYAFGCINCIRNYPTYLAWQERFRDRDVVIIGIHTPETATEEDVELVKQKATAAGFEFPVLVDRTKANWDAWGNSMWPSVYLVDKRGDLRHFWPGELQWKGATGDAWMQERIEELLAEPVEPAADR
;
A
#
# COMPACT_ATOMS: atom_id res chain seq x y z
N VAL A 1 12.82 7.00 2.80
CA VAL A 1 12.14 8.31 2.66
C VAL A 1 11.96 8.65 1.20
N LEU A 2 12.98 8.45 0.35
CA LEU A 2 12.91 8.68 -1.11
C LEU A 2 12.01 7.68 -1.85
N ALA A 3 11.99 6.42 -1.43
CA ALA A 3 11.14 5.41 -2.04
C ALA A 3 9.63 5.76 -1.94
N GLY A 4 9.20 6.35 -0.82
CA GLY A 4 7.83 6.82 -0.63
C GLY A 4 7.45 7.97 -1.55
N PHE A 5 8.34 8.94 -1.74
CA PHE A 5 8.11 10.09 -2.61
C PHE A 5 7.98 9.69 -4.09
N VAL A 6 8.91 8.84 -4.57
CA VAL A 6 8.97 8.47 -6.00
C VAL A 6 7.85 7.51 -6.42
N THR A 7 7.36 6.70 -5.50
CA THR A 7 6.40 5.65 -5.82
C THR A 7 4.94 6.05 -5.66
N GLY A 8 4.64 7.14 -4.95
CA GLY A 8 3.28 7.68 -4.75
C GLY A 8 2.74 8.52 -5.91
N LEU A 9 3.63 9.02 -6.77
CA LEU A 9 3.28 9.98 -7.79
C LEU A 9 3.24 9.34 -9.18
N ARG A 10 2.07 8.83 -9.55
CA ARG A 10 1.79 8.33 -10.90
C ARG A 10 0.66 9.14 -11.50
N PRO A 11 0.77 9.55 -12.76
CA PRO A 11 -0.37 10.11 -13.47
C PRO A 11 -1.49 9.07 -13.47
N GLY A 12 -2.64 9.38 -12.86
CA GLY A 12 -3.83 8.53 -12.81
C GLY A 12 -3.85 7.43 -11.74
N ALA A 13 -2.80 7.27 -10.92
CA ALA A 13 -2.90 6.38 -9.76
C ALA A 13 -3.66 7.09 -8.63
N ALA A 14 -4.73 6.48 -8.14
CA ALA A 14 -5.30 6.87 -6.85
C ALA A 14 -4.19 6.86 -5.78
N ALA A 15 -4.25 7.78 -4.82
CA ALA A 15 -3.31 7.79 -3.71
C ALA A 15 -3.23 6.39 -3.11
N ASP A 16 -2.01 5.93 -2.77
CA ASP A 16 -1.81 4.65 -2.12
C ASP A 16 -2.73 4.59 -0.89
N PRO A 17 -3.63 3.61 -0.80
CA PRO A 17 -4.66 3.55 0.23
C PRO A 17 -4.11 3.54 1.66
N PHE A 18 -2.83 3.23 1.82
CA PHE A 18 -2.16 3.12 3.11
C PHE A 18 -1.37 4.37 3.54
N TRP A 19 -1.32 5.42 2.71
CA TRP A 19 -0.59 6.66 3.04
C TRP A 19 -1.16 7.42 4.24
N GLY A 20 -2.38 7.15 4.65
CA GLY A 20 -2.98 7.72 5.85
C GLY A 20 -2.84 6.85 7.10
N ALA A 21 -2.27 5.65 6.99
CA ALA A 21 -2.07 4.75 8.12
C ALA A 21 -1.03 5.28 9.10
N ASP A 22 -1.08 4.84 10.36
CA ASP A 22 -0.03 5.12 11.33
C ASP A 22 1.32 4.69 10.75
N PRO A 23 2.34 5.58 10.70
CA PRO A 23 3.66 5.23 10.20
C PRO A 23 4.29 4.01 10.86
N LEU A 24 3.95 3.71 12.12
CA LEU A 24 4.43 2.51 12.81
C LEU A 24 3.87 1.23 12.22
N TRP A 25 2.65 1.26 11.71
CA TRP A 25 2.06 0.14 10.98
C TRP A 25 2.88 -0.19 9.74
N ASN A 26 3.12 0.79 8.89
CA ASN A 26 3.89 0.61 7.66
C ASN A 26 5.30 0.08 7.96
N LEU A 27 5.94 0.56 9.03
CA LEU A 27 7.26 0.10 9.46
C LEU A 27 7.28 -1.38 9.86
N LEU A 28 6.20 -1.90 10.43
CA LEU A 28 6.14 -3.31 10.85
C LEU A 28 6.12 -4.29 9.66
N HIS A 29 5.71 -3.85 8.48
CA HIS A 29 5.77 -4.63 7.24
C HIS A 29 7.19 -4.68 6.63
N GLU A 30 8.11 -3.84 7.11
CA GLU A 30 9.43 -3.70 6.54
C GLU A 30 10.43 -4.73 7.10
N PRO A 31 11.01 -5.61 6.27
CA PRO A 31 12.00 -6.58 6.75
C PRO A 31 13.22 -5.93 7.40
N ALA A 32 13.64 -4.75 6.92
CA ALA A 32 14.74 -3.98 7.51
C ALA A 32 14.43 -3.56 8.95
N VAL A 33 13.18 -3.19 9.23
CA VAL A 33 12.72 -2.82 10.58
C VAL A 33 12.68 -4.04 11.50
N SER A 34 12.14 -5.17 11.03
CA SER A 34 12.13 -6.44 11.77
C SER A 34 13.55 -6.88 12.18
N ARG A 35 14.54 -6.72 11.27
CA ARG A 35 15.97 -6.98 11.56
C ARG A 35 16.52 -5.99 12.59
N ALA A 36 16.25 -4.70 12.41
CA ALA A 36 16.72 -3.64 13.31
C ALA A 36 16.13 -3.75 14.73
N MET A 37 14.94 -4.31 14.86
CA MET A 37 14.29 -4.63 16.14
C MET A 37 14.83 -5.93 16.76
N GLY A 38 15.61 -6.72 16.03
CA GLY A 38 16.10 -8.01 16.49
C GLY A 38 14.97 -9.03 16.74
N LEU A 39 13.94 -9.04 15.88
CA LEU A 39 12.85 -10.01 16.00
C LEU A 39 13.35 -11.42 15.71
N SER A 40 13.06 -12.37 16.61
CA SER A 40 13.26 -13.79 16.34
C SER A 40 12.36 -14.29 15.22
N PRO A 41 12.68 -15.41 14.54
CA PRO A 41 11.79 -15.98 13.53
C PRO A 41 10.37 -16.24 14.05
N ALA A 42 10.23 -16.71 15.30
CA ALA A 42 8.93 -16.91 15.92
C ALA A 42 8.15 -15.60 16.14
N GLN A 43 8.85 -14.53 16.55
CA GLN A 43 8.21 -13.20 16.68
C GLN A 43 7.80 -12.65 15.32
N ARG A 44 8.65 -12.77 14.29
CA ARG A 44 8.29 -12.32 12.92
C ARG A 44 7.02 -12.99 12.43
N ARG A 45 6.89 -14.31 12.56
CA ARG A 45 5.65 -15.02 12.18
C ARG A 45 4.44 -14.54 12.96
N ARG A 46 4.56 -14.33 14.28
CA ARG A 46 3.44 -13.82 15.08
C ARG A 46 3.04 -12.40 14.72
N VAL A 47 4.02 -11.51 14.52
CA VAL A 47 3.78 -10.12 14.07
C VAL A 47 3.09 -10.15 12.71
N ARG A 48 3.61 -10.93 11.75
CA ARG A 48 3.01 -11.06 10.41
C ARG A 48 1.56 -11.55 10.50
N GLY A 49 1.26 -12.58 11.30
CA GLY A 49 -0.11 -13.06 11.48
C GLY A 49 -1.07 -11.99 12.03
N VAL A 50 -0.60 -11.13 12.94
CA VAL A 50 -1.39 -9.98 13.41
C VAL A 50 -1.64 -8.99 12.26
N LEU A 51 -0.60 -8.65 11.50
CA LEU A 51 -0.70 -7.69 10.41
C LEU A 51 -1.62 -8.20 9.29
N ASP A 52 -1.49 -9.45 8.87
CA ASP A 52 -2.32 -10.06 7.82
C ASP A 52 -3.83 -9.99 8.15
N GLU A 53 -4.20 -10.25 9.40
CA GLU A 53 -5.59 -10.14 9.85
C GLU A 53 -6.10 -8.69 9.87
N VAL A 54 -5.23 -7.78 10.23
CA VAL A 54 -5.59 -6.37 10.37
C VAL A 54 -5.59 -5.67 9.02
N ASP A 55 -4.65 -5.99 8.14
CA ASP A 55 -4.60 -5.48 6.77
C ASP A 55 -5.89 -5.78 6.01
N ALA A 56 -6.42 -7.01 6.14
CA ALA A 56 -7.68 -7.41 5.53
C ALA A 56 -8.88 -6.54 5.99
N LYS A 57 -8.85 -6.04 7.23
CA LYS A 57 -9.88 -5.14 7.77
C LYS A 57 -9.62 -3.67 7.44
N PHE A 58 -8.36 -3.30 7.30
CA PHE A 58 -7.94 -1.93 7.03
C PHE A 58 -8.08 -1.57 5.55
N PHE A 59 -7.72 -2.50 4.66
CA PHE A 59 -7.71 -2.28 3.22
C PHE A 59 -9.06 -1.79 2.64
N PRO A 60 -10.23 -2.32 3.04
CA PRO A 60 -11.52 -1.82 2.56
C PRO A 60 -11.82 -0.38 2.96
N LEU A 61 -11.18 0.16 4.00
CA LEU A 61 -11.45 1.50 4.50
C LEU A 61 -10.90 2.62 3.60
N ARG A 62 -9.95 2.31 2.71
CA ARG A 62 -9.22 3.29 1.90
C ARG A 62 -10.09 4.21 1.05
N ASN A 63 -11.23 3.72 0.59
CA ASN A 63 -12.17 4.45 -0.26
C ASN A 63 -13.42 4.92 0.50
N GLN A 64 -13.44 4.79 1.84
CA GLN A 64 -14.53 5.27 2.67
C GLN A 64 -14.29 6.71 3.13
N PRO A 65 -15.36 7.50 3.33
CA PRO A 65 -15.21 8.85 3.88
C PRO A 65 -14.49 8.83 5.24
N PRO A 66 -13.62 9.82 5.54
CA PRO A 66 -12.87 9.88 6.80
C PRO A 66 -13.74 9.83 8.05
N ALA A 67 -14.98 10.35 7.99
CA ALA A 67 -15.93 10.28 9.10
C ALA A 67 -16.34 8.83 9.43
N THR A 68 -16.38 7.95 8.45
CA THR A 68 -16.73 6.53 8.61
C THR A 68 -15.48 5.69 8.91
N SER A 69 -14.43 5.85 8.12
CA SER A 69 -13.20 5.05 8.23
C SER A 69 -12.36 5.40 9.47
N GLY A 70 -12.35 6.67 9.89
CA GLY A 70 -11.49 7.14 10.98
C GLY A 70 -11.69 6.41 12.31
N PRO A 71 -12.93 6.31 12.85
CA PRO A 71 -13.17 5.57 14.09
C PRO A 71 -12.80 4.08 13.99
N VAL A 72 -13.08 3.44 12.84
CA VAL A 72 -12.74 2.02 12.60
C VAL A 72 -11.23 1.83 12.55
N ALA A 73 -10.53 2.68 11.82
CA ALA A 73 -9.07 2.65 11.74
C ALA A 73 -8.42 2.86 13.11
N ALA A 74 -8.93 3.81 13.92
CA ALA A 74 -8.42 4.04 15.27
C ALA A 74 -8.61 2.82 16.19
N ALA A 75 -9.76 2.15 16.11
CA ALA A 75 -10.03 0.93 16.88
C ALA A 75 -9.10 -0.22 16.45
N LEU A 76 -8.88 -0.40 15.13
CA LEU A 76 -7.95 -1.40 14.59
C LEU A 76 -6.51 -1.14 15.05
N LEU A 77 -6.06 0.12 15.07
CA LEU A 77 -4.74 0.48 15.54
C LEU A 77 -4.56 0.17 17.03
N THR A 78 -5.58 0.44 17.86
CA THR A 78 -5.55 0.13 19.29
C THR A 78 -5.45 -1.38 19.53
N ASP A 79 -6.32 -2.17 18.89
CA ASP A 79 -6.27 -3.66 18.96
C ASP A 79 -4.91 -4.19 18.53
N THR A 80 -4.37 -3.65 17.44
CA THR A 80 -3.05 -4.05 16.94
C THR A 80 -1.95 -3.75 17.95
N GLN A 81 -1.94 -2.57 18.57
CA GLN A 81 -0.95 -2.20 19.57
C GLN A 81 -0.99 -3.14 20.78
N GLU A 82 -2.18 -3.50 21.27
CA GLU A 82 -2.36 -4.44 22.37
C GLU A 82 -1.85 -5.84 22.01
N ARG A 83 -2.17 -6.34 20.83
CA ARG A 83 -1.70 -7.66 20.34
C ARG A 83 -0.19 -7.70 20.16
N LEU A 84 0.39 -6.62 19.62
CA LEU A 84 1.84 -6.50 19.44
C LEU A 84 2.57 -6.37 20.79
N ALA A 85 1.99 -5.72 21.79
CA ALA A 85 2.56 -5.64 23.13
C ALA A 85 2.72 -7.02 23.79
N ALA A 86 1.90 -8.00 23.41
CA ALA A 86 2.03 -9.39 23.87
C ALA A 86 3.12 -10.20 23.11
N ILE A 87 3.68 -9.63 22.03
CA ILE A 87 4.70 -10.29 21.19
C ILE A 87 6.07 -9.64 21.37
N LEU A 88 6.10 -8.31 21.44
CA LEU A 88 7.31 -7.49 21.42
C LEU A 88 7.77 -7.17 22.83
N SER A 89 9.08 -7.24 23.06
CA SER A 89 9.67 -6.75 24.32
C SER A 89 9.65 -5.22 24.38
N PRO A 90 9.72 -4.61 25.57
CA PRO A 90 9.79 -3.15 25.73
C PRO A 90 10.96 -2.51 24.94
N THR A 91 12.08 -3.24 24.80
CA THR A 91 13.23 -2.77 24.01
C THR A 91 12.91 -2.74 22.51
N GLN A 92 12.19 -3.75 22.00
CA GLN A 92 11.76 -3.82 20.60
C GLN A 92 10.73 -2.74 20.28
N VAL A 93 9.75 -2.51 21.16
CA VAL A 93 8.77 -1.41 21.02
C VAL A 93 9.47 -0.07 21.00
N ARG A 94 10.46 0.16 21.89
CA ARG A 94 11.26 1.38 21.88
C ARG A 94 12.02 1.55 20.56
N ARG A 95 12.63 0.46 20.06
CA ARG A 95 13.37 0.50 18.79
C ARG A 95 12.47 0.85 17.62
N LEU A 96 11.27 0.30 17.53
CA LEU A 96 10.27 0.65 16.54
C LEU A 96 9.91 2.16 16.59
N ALA A 97 9.67 2.68 17.80
CA ALA A 97 9.37 4.10 18.01
C ALA A 97 10.55 5.00 17.57
N GLU A 98 11.79 4.64 17.88
CA GLU A 98 13.00 5.36 17.43
C GLU A 98 13.09 5.43 15.90
N ILE A 99 12.83 4.31 15.21
CA ILE A 99 12.81 4.25 13.74
C ILE A 99 11.68 5.13 13.19
N GLY A 100 10.49 5.07 13.78
CA GLY A 100 9.36 5.93 13.39
C GLY A 100 9.65 7.42 13.56
N ILE A 101 10.32 7.80 14.64
CA ILE A 101 10.77 9.19 14.87
C ILE A 101 11.79 9.62 13.80
N ARG A 102 12.74 8.75 13.44
CA ARG A 102 13.70 9.01 12.36
C ARG A 102 13.03 9.18 10.99
N GLN A 103 12.06 8.32 10.67
CA GLN A 103 11.31 8.39 9.42
C GLN A 103 10.52 9.70 9.29
N ARG A 104 9.87 10.14 10.38
CA ARG A 104 9.16 11.42 10.41
C ARG A 104 10.10 12.62 10.34
N GLY A 105 11.35 12.47 10.76
CA GLY A 105 12.33 13.56 10.80
C GLY A 105 11.88 14.68 11.73
N PRO A 106 12.13 15.96 11.37
CA PRO A 106 11.80 17.13 12.22
C PRO A 106 10.33 17.23 12.62
N ALA A 107 9.39 16.71 11.82
CA ALA A 107 7.97 16.70 12.18
C ALA A 107 7.68 15.90 13.47
N ALA A 108 8.56 14.95 13.83
CA ALA A 108 8.45 14.22 15.09
C ALA A 108 8.68 15.12 16.33
N LEU A 109 9.36 16.23 16.19
CA LEU A 109 9.57 17.20 17.29
C LEU A 109 8.26 17.75 17.86
N LEU A 110 7.22 17.81 17.04
CA LEU A 110 5.88 18.28 17.46
C LEU A 110 4.97 17.17 17.98
N GLN A 111 5.37 15.90 17.86
CA GLN A 111 4.57 14.78 18.37
C GLN A 111 4.53 14.79 19.91
N PRO A 112 3.37 14.53 20.55
CA PRO A 112 3.22 14.65 22.00
C PRO A 112 4.33 13.98 22.81
N PRO A 113 4.71 12.72 22.57
CA PRO A 113 5.72 12.04 23.38
C PRO A 113 7.14 12.65 23.25
N VAL A 114 7.43 13.30 22.12
CA VAL A 114 8.71 14.00 21.90
C VAL A 114 8.63 15.42 22.43
N ALA A 115 7.56 16.15 22.11
CA ALA A 115 7.36 17.54 22.50
C ALA A 115 7.37 17.73 24.03
N GLU A 116 6.77 16.80 24.77
CA GLU A 116 6.76 16.80 26.24
C GLU A 116 8.18 16.72 26.83
N ARG A 117 9.05 15.89 26.24
CA ARG A 117 10.45 15.75 26.67
C ARG A 117 11.30 16.95 26.34
N MET A 118 10.92 17.73 25.32
CA MET A 118 11.68 18.87 24.86
C MET A 118 11.45 20.12 25.69
N ASN A 119 10.31 20.21 26.39
CA ASN A 119 9.94 21.37 27.21
C ASN A 119 10.17 22.72 26.45
N TYR A 120 9.52 22.87 25.31
CA TYR A 120 9.64 24.05 24.46
C TYR A 120 9.09 25.31 25.10
N THR A 121 9.74 26.47 24.84
CA THR A 121 9.05 27.73 25.00
C THR A 121 7.93 27.88 23.95
N PRO A 122 6.88 28.69 24.21
CA PRO A 122 5.84 28.97 23.21
C PRO A 122 6.41 29.42 21.85
N GLN A 123 7.43 30.30 21.89
CA GLN A 123 8.11 30.80 20.70
C GLN A 123 8.86 29.69 19.93
N GLN A 124 9.50 28.76 20.63
CA GLN A 124 10.15 27.63 19.97
C GLN A 124 9.14 26.74 19.28
N ARG A 125 8.01 26.47 19.93
CA ARG A 125 6.93 25.67 19.34
C ARG A 125 6.39 26.31 18.06
N GLU A 126 6.02 27.58 18.11
CA GLU A 126 5.52 28.36 16.97
C GLU A 126 6.50 28.31 15.78
N ARG A 127 7.80 28.55 16.06
CA ARG A 127 8.83 28.49 15.02
C ARG A 127 9.00 27.09 14.42
N LEU A 128 8.92 26.05 15.23
CA LEU A 128 8.95 24.64 14.73
C LEU A 128 7.73 24.36 13.86
N GLU A 129 6.54 24.74 14.29
CA GLU A 129 5.29 24.59 13.52
C GLU A 129 5.39 25.31 12.16
N THR A 130 5.93 26.53 12.15
CA THR A 130 6.17 27.32 10.93
C THR A 130 7.08 26.54 9.96
N VAL A 131 8.27 26.12 10.43
CA VAL A 131 9.25 25.41 9.58
C VAL A 131 8.66 24.14 8.99
N ILE A 132 7.93 23.35 9.80
CA ILE A 132 7.35 22.07 9.36
C ILE A 132 6.21 22.32 8.36
N THR A 133 5.33 23.30 8.64
CA THR A 133 4.20 23.62 7.76
C THR A 133 4.66 24.16 6.40
N GLU A 134 5.66 25.04 6.38
CA GLU A 134 6.26 25.56 5.16
C GLU A 134 6.86 24.43 4.31
N THR A 135 7.63 23.52 4.93
CA THR A 135 8.23 22.40 4.21
C THR A 135 7.16 21.44 3.67
N GLN A 136 6.13 21.14 4.47
CA GLN A 136 5.01 20.31 4.00
C GLN A 136 4.27 20.96 2.83
N GLY A 137 4.11 22.27 2.85
CA GLY A 137 3.53 23.04 1.74
C GLY A 137 4.36 22.90 0.46
N ALA A 138 5.68 23.13 0.57
CA ALA A 138 6.60 23.00 -0.55
C ALA A 138 6.65 21.57 -1.11
N VAL A 139 6.62 20.55 -0.24
CA VAL A 139 6.58 19.15 -0.66
C VAL A 139 5.28 18.82 -1.42
N ARG A 140 4.12 19.28 -0.93
CA ARG A 140 2.83 19.07 -1.66
C ARG A 140 2.83 19.73 -3.03
N GLU A 141 3.40 20.93 -3.15
CA GLU A 141 3.50 21.60 -4.45
C GLU A 141 4.45 20.87 -5.40
N LEU A 142 5.55 20.35 -4.89
CA LEU A 142 6.47 19.52 -5.65
C LEU A 142 5.78 18.23 -6.14
N GLU A 143 5.03 17.58 -5.26
CA GLU A 143 4.23 16.38 -5.58
C GLU A 143 3.23 16.67 -6.69
N LYS A 144 2.52 17.79 -6.60
CA LYS A 144 1.58 18.20 -7.64
C LYS A 144 2.29 18.42 -8.99
N ARG A 145 3.42 19.12 -9.01
CA ARG A 145 4.20 19.33 -10.25
C ARG A 145 4.62 18.01 -10.90
N VAL A 146 5.02 17.01 -10.10
CA VAL A 146 5.37 15.67 -10.63
C VAL A 146 4.14 14.93 -11.13
N ALA A 147 3.00 15.05 -10.44
CA ALA A 147 1.74 14.50 -10.90
C ALA A 147 1.29 15.13 -12.23
N ASP A 148 1.55 16.41 -12.43
CA ASP A 148 1.28 17.17 -13.65
C ASP A 148 2.34 16.91 -14.77
N GLY A 149 3.28 15.98 -14.55
CA GLY A 149 4.25 15.53 -15.57
C GLY A 149 5.66 16.12 -15.47
N ALA A 150 6.01 16.81 -14.38
CA ALA A 150 7.39 17.26 -14.18
C ALA A 150 8.38 16.09 -14.05
N PRO A 151 9.63 16.23 -14.53
CA PRO A 151 10.64 15.18 -14.44
C PRO A 151 10.93 14.80 -12.98
N ARG A 152 11.03 13.49 -12.71
CA ARG A 152 11.19 12.96 -11.34
C ARG A 152 12.56 13.22 -10.74
N GLU A 153 13.63 13.02 -11.52
CA GLU A 153 14.99 13.12 -11.00
C GLU A 153 15.31 14.50 -10.40
N PRO A 154 15.01 15.64 -11.06
CA PRO A 154 15.14 16.95 -10.44
C PRO A 154 14.23 17.15 -9.22
N ALA A 155 13.02 16.58 -9.25
CA ALA A 155 12.09 16.67 -8.14
C ALA A 155 12.59 15.90 -6.90
N GLU A 156 13.27 14.78 -7.09
CA GLU A 156 13.89 14.02 -6.00
C GLU A 156 15.05 14.81 -5.35
N GLU A 157 15.82 15.52 -6.15
CA GLU A 157 16.89 16.39 -5.63
C GLU A 157 16.31 17.55 -4.83
N GLU A 158 15.31 18.25 -5.38
CA GLU A 158 14.60 19.33 -4.69
C GLU A 158 13.97 18.84 -3.38
N TYR A 159 13.35 17.65 -3.36
CA TYR A 159 12.82 17.05 -2.13
C TYR A 159 13.92 16.82 -1.09
N ARG A 160 15.07 16.30 -1.50
CA ARG A 160 16.22 16.08 -0.60
C ARG A 160 16.71 17.39 0.01
N ASP A 161 16.72 18.45 -0.79
CA ASP A 161 17.14 19.78 -0.33
C ASP A 161 16.15 20.38 0.65
N LEU A 162 14.84 20.30 0.36
CA LEU A 162 13.78 20.71 1.27
C LEU A 162 13.90 20.00 2.63
N LYS A 163 14.14 18.69 2.63
CA LYS A 163 14.26 17.92 3.87
C LYS A 163 15.55 18.22 4.65
N ARG A 164 16.65 18.52 3.95
CA ARG A 164 17.89 18.97 4.58
C ARG A 164 17.73 20.34 5.23
N ASP A 165 17.05 21.25 4.53
CA ASP A 165 16.78 22.60 5.06
C ASP A 165 15.84 22.56 6.26
N GLU A 166 14.76 21.75 6.20
CA GLU A 166 13.86 21.50 7.32
C GLU A 166 14.65 21.04 8.57
N LEU A 167 15.51 20.04 8.41
CA LEU A 167 16.31 19.51 9.52
C LEU A 167 17.24 20.58 10.11
N ARG A 168 17.92 21.34 9.27
CA ARG A 168 18.82 22.40 9.69
C ARG A 168 18.08 23.51 10.46
N ARG A 169 16.95 23.99 9.92
CA ARG A 169 16.14 25.05 10.52
C ARG A 169 15.53 24.60 11.84
N ALA A 170 14.91 23.42 11.87
CA ALA A 170 14.27 22.87 13.07
C ALA A 170 15.28 22.61 14.18
N THR A 171 16.43 22.01 13.88
CA THR A 171 17.48 21.76 14.89
C THR A 171 18.16 23.06 15.35
N GLY A 172 18.19 24.11 14.51
CA GLY A 172 18.66 25.46 14.84
C GLY A 172 17.81 26.18 15.90
N ILE A 173 16.51 25.80 16.02
CA ILE A 173 15.61 26.35 17.04
C ILE A 173 15.90 25.77 18.43
N LEU A 174 16.44 24.54 18.47
CA LEU A 174 16.66 23.78 19.71
C LEU A 174 17.86 24.36 20.50
N SER A 175 17.73 24.43 21.82
CA SER A 175 18.85 24.69 22.72
C SER A 175 19.86 23.53 22.70
N PRO A 176 21.10 23.71 23.21
CA PRO A 176 22.07 22.60 23.31
C PRO A 176 21.55 21.37 24.08
N ALA A 177 20.81 21.58 25.18
CA ALA A 177 20.19 20.49 25.95
C ALA A 177 19.11 19.81 25.17
N GLN A 178 18.26 20.52 24.46
CA GLN A 178 17.20 19.94 23.59
C GLN A 178 17.81 19.18 22.42
N ARG A 179 18.89 19.64 21.80
CA ARG A 179 19.61 18.89 20.78
C ARG A 179 20.17 17.54 21.32
N THR A 180 20.67 17.55 22.54
CA THR A 180 21.12 16.31 23.21
C THR A 180 19.95 15.34 23.43
N THR A 181 18.81 15.86 23.91
CA THR A 181 17.58 15.07 24.09
C THR A 181 17.08 14.51 22.75
N TRP A 182 17.09 15.33 21.70
CA TRP A 182 16.73 14.91 20.34
C TRP A 182 17.58 13.75 19.84
N LYS A 183 18.91 13.85 19.94
CA LYS A 183 19.83 12.76 19.58
C LYS A 183 19.53 11.46 20.35
N LYS A 184 19.25 11.55 21.65
CA LYS A 184 18.86 10.38 22.45
C LYS A 184 17.53 9.79 22.01
N THR A 185 16.57 10.62 21.63
CA THR A 185 15.24 10.19 21.17
C THR A 185 15.29 9.48 19.81
N LEU A 186 16.23 9.86 18.94
CA LEU A 186 16.47 9.17 17.67
C LEU A 186 17.02 7.73 17.87
N GLY A 187 17.61 7.40 19.03
CA GLY A 187 18.19 6.11 19.32
C GLY A 187 19.36 5.72 18.40
N ALA A 188 19.59 4.43 18.24
CA ALA A 188 20.63 3.90 17.35
C ALA A 188 20.36 4.25 15.88
N GLU A 189 21.41 4.38 15.08
CA GLU A 189 21.26 4.65 13.67
C GLU A 189 20.45 3.60 12.94
N PHE A 190 19.73 4.05 11.91
CA PHE A 190 18.94 3.21 11.02
C PHE A 190 19.01 3.83 9.62
N ASP A 191 19.33 3.00 8.65
CA ASP A 191 19.35 3.41 7.25
C ASP A 191 17.92 3.50 6.70
N LEU A 192 17.40 4.70 6.57
CA LEU A 192 16.06 4.92 6.00
C LEU A 192 15.97 4.58 4.51
N ALA A 193 17.10 4.49 3.79
CA ALA A 193 17.10 4.06 2.40
C ALA A 193 16.83 2.55 2.26
N ALA A 194 17.00 1.78 3.35
CA ALA A 194 16.64 0.37 3.39
C ALA A 194 15.12 0.12 3.53
N LEU A 195 14.32 1.17 3.75
CA LEU A 195 12.85 1.07 3.73
C LEU A 195 12.38 0.98 2.27
N GLY A 196 11.60 -0.05 1.98
CA GLY A 196 10.94 -0.26 0.71
C GLY A 196 9.54 0.34 0.68
N ARG A 197 8.70 -0.25 -0.15
CA ARG A 197 7.25 -0.08 -0.07
C ARG A 197 6.70 -1.07 0.95
N PRO A 198 5.86 -0.62 1.87
CA PRO A 198 5.09 -1.55 2.69
C PRO A 198 4.31 -2.50 1.78
N VAL A 199 4.36 -3.77 2.12
CA VAL A 199 3.69 -4.84 1.37
C VAL A 199 2.62 -5.43 2.29
N PHE A 200 1.39 -5.48 1.81
CA PHE A 200 0.23 -5.88 2.59
C PHE A 200 -0.31 -7.20 2.06
N LYS A 201 -0.87 -8.02 2.95
CA LYS A 201 -1.60 -9.21 2.53
C LYS A 201 -2.78 -8.81 1.65
N ALA A 202 -2.90 -9.41 0.46
CA ALA A 202 -4.07 -9.19 -0.38
C ALA A 202 -5.33 -9.73 0.34
N PRO A 203 -6.49 -9.06 0.23
CA PRO A 203 -7.74 -9.64 0.69
C PRO A 203 -7.98 -10.98 0.00
N GLU A 204 -8.41 -12.00 0.74
CA GLU A 204 -8.72 -13.30 0.14
C GLU A 204 -9.96 -13.20 -0.75
N LEU A 205 -10.08 -14.12 -1.69
CA LEU A 205 -11.25 -14.22 -2.55
C LEU A 205 -12.43 -14.80 -1.76
N VAL A 206 -13.52 -14.06 -1.72
CA VAL A 206 -14.77 -14.53 -1.13
C VAL A 206 -15.48 -15.39 -2.16
N ASP A 207 -15.58 -16.71 -1.91
CA ASP A 207 -16.28 -17.61 -2.82
C ASP A 207 -17.77 -17.32 -2.81
N SER A 208 -18.28 -16.85 -3.94
CA SER A 208 -19.72 -16.59 -4.16
C SER A 208 -20.46 -17.83 -4.71
N GLY A 209 -19.77 -18.96 -4.86
CA GLY A 209 -20.31 -20.23 -5.37
C GLY A 209 -20.45 -20.28 -6.89
N THR A 210 -20.07 -19.24 -7.63
CA THR A 210 -20.19 -19.24 -9.09
C THR A 210 -18.87 -18.84 -9.75
N TRP A 211 -18.23 -19.82 -10.37
CA TRP A 211 -17.00 -19.66 -11.15
C TRP A 211 -17.23 -20.09 -12.60
N LEU A 212 -16.64 -19.35 -13.54
CA LEU A 212 -16.57 -19.70 -14.95
C LEU A 212 -15.12 -20.09 -15.26
N ASN A 213 -14.94 -21.03 -16.18
CA ASN A 213 -13.64 -21.51 -16.69
C ASN A 213 -12.72 -22.17 -15.65
N SER A 214 -13.16 -22.36 -14.40
CA SER A 214 -12.38 -23.04 -13.36
C SER A 214 -13.28 -23.61 -12.25
N GLN A 215 -12.68 -24.45 -11.40
CA GLN A 215 -13.19 -24.71 -10.05
C GLN A 215 -12.89 -23.49 -9.15
N PRO A 216 -13.52 -23.39 -7.97
CA PRO A 216 -13.21 -22.33 -7.00
C PRO A 216 -11.71 -22.23 -6.71
N LEU A 217 -11.20 -20.99 -6.67
CA LEU A 217 -9.81 -20.67 -6.37
C LEU A 217 -9.71 -19.83 -5.09
N SER A 218 -8.58 -19.96 -4.40
CA SER A 218 -8.19 -19.06 -3.32
C SER A 218 -6.78 -18.52 -3.55
N LEU A 219 -6.46 -17.33 -3.05
CA LEU A 219 -5.09 -16.79 -3.16
C LEU A 219 -4.09 -17.67 -2.41
N GLU A 220 -4.52 -18.30 -1.31
CA GLU A 220 -3.68 -19.26 -0.58
C GLU A 220 -3.30 -20.46 -1.46
N ALA A 221 -4.25 -21.04 -2.20
CA ALA A 221 -3.99 -22.14 -3.13
C ALA A 221 -3.12 -21.74 -4.33
N LEU A 222 -3.04 -20.45 -4.65
CA LEU A 222 -2.23 -19.89 -5.72
C LEU A 222 -0.84 -19.42 -5.25
N ALA A 223 -0.44 -19.76 -4.02
CA ALA A 223 0.90 -19.44 -3.53
C ALA A 223 2.00 -19.95 -4.49
N GLY A 224 3.00 -19.13 -4.74
CA GLY A 224 4.05 -19.39 -5.73
C GLY A 224 3.76 -18.83 -7.12
N LYS A 225 2.56 -18.33 -7.38
CA LYS A 225 2.16 -17.69 -8.64
C LYS A 225 1.93 -16.19 -8.46
N VAL A 226 2.13 -15.44 -9.52
CA VAL A 226 1.68 -14.04 -9.61
C VAL A 226 0.21 -14.04 -10.00
N VAL A 227 -0.63 -13.33 -9.26
CA VAL A 227 -2.06 -13.27 -9.55
C VAL A 227 -2.45 -11.87 -10.00
N VAL A 228 -3.09 -11.80 -11.16
CA VAL A 228 -3.71 -10.58 -11.69
C VAL A 228 -5.20 -10.66 -11.38
N VAL A 229 -5.67 -9.82 -10.47
CA VAL A 229 -7.10 -9.74 -10.15
C VAL A 229 -7.67 -8.49 -10.79
N HIS A 230 -8.68 -8.63 -11.64
CA HIS A 230 -9.35 -7.48 -12.23
C HIS A 230 -10.85 -7.50 -11.97
N PHE A 231 -11.37 -6.38 -11.48
CA PHE A 231 -12.79 -6.17 -11.27
C PHE A 231 -13.41 -5.53 -12.51
N TYR A 232 -14.52 -6.11 -12.99
CA TYR A 232 -15.20 -5.64 -14.19
C TYR A 232 -16.71 -5.88 -14.14
N ALA A 233 -17.44 -5.17 -14.98
CA ALA A 233 -18.84 -5.43 -15.33
C ALA A 233 -18.95 -5.51 -16.85
N PHE A 234 -19.72 -6.44 -17.38
CA PHE A 234 -19.76 -6.65 -18.84
C PHE A 234 -20.41 -5.52 -19.63
N GLY A 235 -21.26 -4.70 -19.00
CA GLY A 235 -21.89 -3.52 -19.59
C GLY A 235 -21.08 -2.24 -19.46
N CYS A 236 -20.05 -2.26 -18.62
CA CYS A 236 -19.22 -1.09 -18.35
C CYS A 236 -18.26 -0.81 -19.51
N ILE A 237 -18.47 0.32 -20.23
CA ILE A 237 -17.65 0.69 -21.39
C ILE A 237 -16.16 0.83 -21.06
N ASN A 238 -15.83 1.32 -19.87
CA ASN A 238 -14.44 1.47 -19.43
C ASN A 238 -13.79 0.10 -19.20
N CYS A 239 -14.56 -0.90 -18.74
CA CYS A 239 -14.10 -2.27 -18.60
C CYS A 239 -13.83 -2.92 -19.96
N ILE A 240 -14.77 -2.75 -20.91
CA ILE A 240 -14.67 -3.28 -22.27
C ILE A 240 -13.40 -2.76 -22.98
N ARG A 241 -12.99 -1.52 -22.72
CA ARG A 241 -11.75 -0.94 -23.25
C ARG A 241 -10.49 -1.64 -22.76
N ASN A 242 -10.55 -2.31 -21.59
CA ASN A 242 -9.41 -3.08 -21.05
C ASN A 242 -9.36 -4.53 -21.59
N TYR A 243 -10.41 -5.06 -22.21
CA TYR A 243 -10.46 -6.45 -22.70
C TYR A 243 -9.28 -6.82 -23.59
N PRO A 244 -8.87 -5.99 -24.58
CA PRO A 244 -7.71 -6.32 -25.41
C PRO A 244 -6.44 -6.55 -24.60
N THR A 245 -6.23 -5.80 -23.52
CA THR A 245 -5.08 -5.97 -22.63
C THR A 245 -5.17 -7.28 -21.85
N TYR A 246 -6.34 -7.63 -21.31
CA TYR A 246 -6.52 -8.89 -20.58
C TYR A 246 -6.32 -10.11 -21.48
N LEU A 247 -6.79 -10.06 -22.72
CA LEU A 247 -6.57 -11.11 -23.71
C LEU A 247 -5.09 -11.23 -24.12
N ALA A 248 -4.41 -10.10 -24.29
CA ALA A 248 -2.97 -10.09 -24.56
C ALA A 248 -2.17 -10.69 -23.40
N TRP A 249 -2.54 -10.41 -22.16
CA TRP A 249 -1.92 -11.01 -20.98
C TRP A 249 -2.27 -12.50 -20.86
N GLN A 250 -3.50 -12.91 -21.13
CA GLN A 250 -3.93 -14.30 -21.17
C GLN A 250 -3.03 -15.12 -22.11
N GLU A 251 -2.77 -14.62 -23.30
CA GLU A 251 -1.90 -15.30 -24.26
C GLU A 251 -0.43 -15.25 -23.85
N ARG A 252 0.04 -14.08 -23.44
CA ARG A 252 1.47 -13.87 -23.07
C ARG A 252 1.91 -14.72 -21.88
N PHE A 253 1.03 -14.94 -20.91
CA PHE A 253 1.37 -15.60 -19.66
C PHE A 253 0.77 -17.02 -19.54
N ARG A 254 0.20 -17.58 -20.62
CA ARG A 254 -0.50 -18.88 -20.65
C ARG A 254 0.28 -20.02 -19.98
N ASP A 255 1.57 -20.13 -20.26
CA ASP A 255 2.45 -21.21 -19.78
C ASP A 255 3.43 -20.72 -18.69
N ARG A 256 3.07 -19.67 -17.98
CA ARG A 256 3.91 -19.06 -16.94
C ARG A 256 3.20 -19.09 -15.59
N ASP A 257 3.96 -18.90 -14.51
CA ASP A 257 3.38 -18.84 -13.15
C ASP A 257 2.61 -17.53 -12.90
N VAL A 258 1.66 -17.24 -13.80
CA VAL A 258 0.70 -16.14 -13.71
C VAL A 258 -0.71 -16.70 -13.79
N VAL A 259 -1.58 -16.24 -12.91
CA VAL A 259 -3.02 -16.53 -12.96
C VAL A 259 -3.78 -15.22 -13.09
N ILE A 260 -4.60 -15.10 -14.14
CA ILE A 260 -5.52 -13.97 -14.29
C ILE A 260 -6.86 -14.39 -13.73
N ILE A 261 -7.47 -13.57 -12.89
CA ILE A 261 -8.81 -13.79 -12.33
C ILE A 261 -9.67 -12.57 -12.61
N GLY A 262 -10.73 -12.74 -13.36
CA GLY A 262 -11.77 -11.73 -13.52
C GLY A 262 -12.77 -11.85 -12.37
N ILE A 263 -13.06 -10.75 -11.69
CA ILE A 263 -14.16 -10.67 -10.73
C ILE A 263 -15.25 -9.84 -11.37
N HIS A 264 -16.32 -10.52 -11.82
CA HIS A 264 -17.48 -9.83 -12.37
C HIS A 264 -18.38 -9.34 -11.24
N THR A 265 -18.35 -8.03 -10.98
CA THR A 265 -19.21 -7.39 -10.00
C THR A 265 -20.24 -6.53 -10.71
N PRO A 266 -21.55 -6.78 -10.53
CA PRO A 266 -22.61 -6.11 -11.27
C PRO A 266 -22.68 -4.61 -10.97
N GLU A 267 -22.76 -3.77 -11.99
CA GLU A 267 -23.07 -2.34 -11.91
C GLU A 267 -24.58 -2.11 -11.99
N THR A 268 -25.27 -2.96 -12.75
CA THR A 268 -26.72 -2.92 -13.00
C THR A 268 -27.39 -4.26 -12.67
N ALA A 269 -28.71 -4.24 -12.46
CA ALA A 269 -29.49 -5.46 -12.20
C ALA A 269 -29.40 -6.50 -13.33
N THR A 270 -29.27 -6.08 -14.58
CA THR A 270 -29.10 -6.99 -15.73
C THR A 270 -27.80 -7.82 -15.63
N GLU A 271 -26.80 -7.29 -14.96
CA GLU A 271 -25.50 -7.92 -14.79
C GLU A 271 -25.47 -8.95 -13.64
N GLU A 272 -26.57 -9.11 -12.91
CA GLU A 272 -26.75 -10.17 -11.90
C GLU A 272 -27.11 -11.53 -12.53
N ASP A 273 -27.50 -11.57 -13.83
CA ASP A 273 -27.82 -12.79 -14.54
C ASP A 273 -26.55 -13.57 -14.88
N VAL A 274 -26.34 -14.70 -14.20
CA VAL A 274 -25.16 -15.55 -14.34
C VAL A 274 -24.99 -16.11 -15.75
N GLU A 275 -26.09 -16.50 -16.40
CA GLU A 275 -26.03 -17.04 -17.77
C GLU A 275 -25.63 -15.95 -18.76
N LEU A 276 -26.10 -14.75 -18.55
CA LEU A 276 -25.68 -13.60 -19.37
C LEU A 276 -24.21 -13.24 -19.12
N VAL A 277 -23.74 -13.26 -17.86
CA VAL A 277 -22.31 -13.08 -17.55
C VAL A 277 -21.46 -14.11 -18.29
N LYS A 278 -21.86 -15.38 -18.25
CA LYS A 278 -21.18 -16.48 -18.96
C LYS A 278 -21.13 -16.25 -20.47
N GLN A 279 -22.27 -15.90 -21.08
CA GLN A 279 -22.34 -15.59 -22.50
C GLN A 279 -21.41 -14.45 -22.89
N LYS A 280 -21.40 -13.36 -22.08
CA LYS A 280 -20.56 -12.17 -22.33
C LYS A 280 -19.08 -12.48 -22.15
N ALA A 281 -18.69 -13.22 -21.10
CA ALA A 281 -17.31 -13.62 -20.88
C ALA A 281 -16.80 -14.51 -22.03
N THR A 282 -17.62 -15.48 -22.48
CA THR A 282 -17.29 -16.34 -23.64
C THR A 282 -17.16 -15.50 -24.93
N ALA A 283 -18.10 -14.58 -25.18
CA ALA A 283 -18.05 -13.71 -26.34
C ALA A 283 -16.85 -12.74 -26.34
N ALA A 284 -16.38 -12.38 -25.15
CA ALA A 284 -15.16 -11.58 -24.96
C ALA A 284 -13.87 -12.40 -25.17
N GLY A 285 -13.93 -13.71 -25.25
CA GLY A 285 -12.77 -14.60 -25.41
C GLY A 285 -12.01 -14.87 -24.09
N PHE A 286 -12.67 -14.71 -22.96
CA PHE A 286 -12.06 -14.99 -21.65
C PHE A 286 -11.97 -16.50 -21.43
N GLU A 287 -10.74 -17.01 -21.34
CA GLU A 287 -10.42 -18.39 -20.97
C GLU A 287 -9.94 -18.50 -19.52
N PHE A 288 -9.55 -17.39 -18.92
CA PHE A 288 -9.12 -17.32 -17.52
C PHE A 288 -10.31 -17.49 -16.56
N PRO A 289 -10.07 -17.88 -15.29
CA PRO A 289 -11.08 -17.96 -14.24
C PRO A 289 -11.86 -16.66 -14.05
N VAL A 290 -13.19 -16.78 -13.98
CA VAL A 290 -14.06 -15.64 -13.65
C VAL A 290 -14.93 -16.00 -12.44
N LEU A 291 -14.81 -15.20 -11.38
CA LEU A 291 -15.66 -15.24 -10.21
C LEU A 291 -16.84 -14.26 -10.39
N VAL A 292 -18.07 -14.77 -10.26
CA VAL A 292 -19.28 -13.92 -10.37
C VAL A 292 -19.67 -13.41 -8.99
N ASP A 293 -19.34 -12.16 -8.70
CA ASP A 293 -19.49 -11.50 -7.40
C ASP A 293 -20.84 -10.77 -7.27
N ARG A 294 -21.96 -11.51 -7.35
CA ARG A 294 -23.33 -10.97 -7.36
C ARG A 294 -23.65 -10.12 -6.14
N THR A 295 -23.14 -10.50 -4.97
CA THR A 295 -23.40 -9.84 -3.69
C THR A 295 -22.45 -8.68 -3.40
N LYS A 296 -21.49 -8.43 -4.28
CA LYS A 296 -20.41 -7.45 -4.11
C LYS A 296 -19.49 -7.75 -2.92
N ALA A 297 -19.46 -8.99 -2.44
CA ALA A 297 -18.64 -9.36 -1.29
C ALA A 297 -17.12 -9.18 -1.55
N ASN A 298 -16.66 -9.54 -2.77
CA ASN A 298 -15.29 -9.26 -3.17
C ASN A 298 -15.05 -7.78 -3.43
N TRP A 299 -16.01 -7.09 -4.04
CA TRP A 299 -15.93 -5.65 -4.23
C TRP A 299 -15.68 -4.92 -2.92
N ASP A 300 -16.45 -5.25 -1.89
CA ASP A 300 -16.36 -4.65 -0.56
C ASP A 300 -15.06 -5.05 0.15
N ALA A 301 -14.70 -6.35 0.12
CA ALA A 301 -13.47 -6.84 0.74
C ALA A 301 -12.22 -6.20 0.13
N TRP A 302 -12.22 -5.97 -1.19
CA TRP A 302 -11.13 -5.29 -1.90
C TRP A 302 -11.27 -3.76 -1.87
N GLY A 303 -12.30 -3.22 -1.20
CA GLY A 303 -12.56 -1.80 -1.05
C GLY A 303 -12.60 -1.05 -2.38
N ASN A 304 -13.22 -1.63 -3.40
CA ASN A 304 -13.34 -1.00 -4.71
C ASN A 304 -14.31 0.19 -4.67
N SER A 305 -14.09 1.15 -5.53
CA SER A 305 -14.94 2.33 -5.70
C SER A 305 -15.22 2.66 -7.17
N MET A 306 -14.58 1.95 -8.10
CA MET A 306 -14.73 2.18 -9.53
C MET A 306 -14.45 0.94 -10.36
N TRP A 307 -15.08 0.86 -11.52
CA TRP A 307 -14.79 -0.10 -12.60
C TRP A 307 -14.02 0.60 -13.74
N PRO A 308 -13.06 -0.07 -14.36
CA PRO A 308 -12.38 -1.27 -13.90
C PRO A 308 -11.34 -0.97 -12.80
N SER A 309 -10.93 -1.99 -12.06
CA SER A 309 -9.80 -1.94 -11.13
C SER A 309 -8.93 -3.18 -11.33
N VAL A 310 -7.60 -3.03 -11.36
CA VAL A 310 -6.66 -4.13 -11.58
C VAL A 310 -5.64 -4.17 -10.45
N TYR A 311 -5.42 -5.36 -9.89
CA TYR A 311 -4.50 -5.61 -8.80
C TYR A 311 -3.48 -6.67 -9.18
N LEU A 312 -2.22 -6.52 -8.70
CA LEU A 312 -1.20 -7.55 -8.79
C LEU A 312 -0.87 -8.06 -7.40
N VAL A 313 -0.99 -9.37 -7.25
CA VAL A 313 -0.63 -10.10 -6.04
C VAL A 313 0.60 -10.94 -6.34
N ASP A 314 1.59 -10.90 -5.46
CA ASP A 314 2.84 -11.62 -5.66
C ASP A 314 2.74 -13.11 -5.25
N LYS A 315 3.84 -13.84 -5.45
CA LYS A 315 3.97 -15.27 -5.14
C LYS A 315 3.74 -15.62 -3.66
N ARG A 316 3.73 -14.63 -2.76
CA ARG A 316 3.47 -14.79 -1.32
C ARG A 316 2.02 -14.46 -0.95
N GLY A 317 1.24 -13.98 -1.90
CA GLY A 317 -0.12 -13.51 -1.69
C GLY A 317 -0.18 -12.08 -1.15
N ASP A 318 0.88 -11.30 -1.35
CA ASP A 318 0.93 -9.90 -0.95
C ASP A 318 0.52 -8.99 -2.11
N LEU A 319 -0.31 -7.97 -1.81
CA LEU A 319 -0.73 -6.97 -2.77
C LEU A 319 0.43 -6.01 -3.07
N ARG A 320 0.87 -6.01 -4.33
CA ARG A 320 2.05 -5.24 -4.76
C ARG A 320 1.70 -4.01 -5.58
N HIS A 321 0.70 -4.10 -6.43
CA HIS A 321 0.36 -3.03 -7.36
C HIS A 321 -1.15 -2.94 -7.60
N PHE A 322 -1.59 -1.74 -7.94
CA PHE A 322 -2.98 -1.42 -8.22
C PHE A 322 -3.07 -0.39 -9.34
N TRP A 323 -4.02 -0.59 -10.27
CA TRP A 323 -4.36 0.38 -11.31
C TRP A 323 -5.88 0.62 -11.35
N PRO A 324 -6.35 1.85 -11.10
CA PRO A 324 -7.75 2.23 -11.25
C PRO A 324 -8.05 2.71 -12.67
N GLY A 325 -9.17 2.29 -13.23
CA GLY A 325 -9.64 2.76 -14.52
C GLY A 325 -9.04 2.07 -15.73
N GLU A 326 -9.16 2.73 -16.88
CA GLU A 326 -8.71 2.20 -18.16
C GLU A 326 -7.18 2.13 -18.25
N LEU A 327 -6.67 1.02 -18.80
CA LEU A 327 -5.23 0.76 -18.92
C LEU A 327 -4.59 1.54 -20.09
N GLN A 328 -5.31 1.72 -21.20
CA GLN A 328 -4.76 2.32 -22.45
C GLN A 328 -5.56 3.53 -22.96
N TRP A 329 -6.54 4.03 -22.23
CA TRP A 329 -7.42 5.07 -22.73
C TRP A 329 -6.80 6.47 -22.62
N LYS A 330 -6.92 7.28 -23.68
CA LYS A 330 -6.46 8.69 -23.72
C LYS A 330 -5.00 8.89 -23.32
N GLY A 331 -4.12 7.98 -23.73
CA GLY A 331 -2.68 8.09 -23.43
C GLY A 331 -2.26 7.47 -22.09
N ALA A 332 -3.18 6.78 -21.38
CA ALA A 332 -2.79 5.98 -20.24
C ALA A 332 -1.84 4.86 -20.67
N THR A 333 -0.82 4.59 -19.86
CA THR A 333 0.22 3.56 -20.09
C THR A 333 0.15 2.44 -19.06
N GLY A 334 -1.04 2.22 -18.48
CA GLY A 334 -1.26 1.26 -17.43
C GLY A 334 -1.02 -0.18 -17.85
N ASP A 335 -1.30 -0.51 -19.10
CA ASP A 335 -1.07 -1.83 -19.69
C ASP A 335 0.42 -2.20 -19.69
N ALA A 336 1.25 -1.35 -20.27
CA ALA A 336 2.71 -1.55 -20.33
C ALA A 336 3.31 -1.55 -18.93
N TRP A 337 2.84 -0.61 -18.08
CA TRP A 337 3.31 -0.51 -16.72
C TRP A 337 2.96 -1.74 -15.87
N MET A 338 1.72 -2.22 -15.92
CA MET A 338 1.29 -3.41 -15.18
C MET A 338 2.00 -4.65 -15.71
N GLN A 339 2.18 -4.76 -17.03
CA GLN A 339 2.92 -5.86 -17.64
C GLN A 339 4.37 -5.92 -17.14
N GLU A 340 5.07 -4.79 -17.07
CA GLU A 340 6.42 -4.72 -16.52
C GLU A 340 6.44 -5.18 -15.06
N ARG A 341 5.46 -4.78 -14.25
CA ARG A 341 5.33 -5.23 -12.85
C ARG A 341 5.06 -6.74 -12.72
N ILE A 342 4.25 -7.32 -13.62
CA ILE A 342 4.05 -8.78 -13.66
C ILE A 342 5.39 -9.49 -13.92
N GLU A 343 6.18 -9.01 -14.87
CA GLU A 343 7.49 -9.59 -15.19
C GLU A 343 8.48 -9.48 -14.02
N GLU A 344 8.48 -8.35 -13.31
CA GLU A 344 9.30 -8.18 -12.11
C GLU A 344 8.91 -9.15 -11.00
N LEU A 345 7.60 -9.29 -10.72
CA LEU A 345 7.11 -10.22 -9.71
C LEU A 345 7.40 -11.68 -10.08
N LEU A 346 7.38 -12.01 -11.37
CA LEU A 346 7.79 -13.33 -11.85
C LEU A 346 9.27 -13.61 -11.63
N ALA A 347 10.12 -12.59 -11.76
CA ALA A 347 11.56 -12.71 -11.55
C ALA A 347 11.94 -12.80 -10.06
N GLU A 348 11.07 -12.39 -9.15
CA GLU A 348 11.32 -12.49 -7.71
C GLU A 348 11.43 -13.97 -7.28
N PRO A 349 12.40 -14.31 -6.41
CA PRO A 349 12.52 -15.67 -5.89
C PRO A 349 11.31 -16.05 -5.06
N VAL A 350 10.92 -17.31 -5.13
CA VAL A 350 9.96 -17.91 -4.19
C VAL A 350 10.72 -18.19 -2.89
N GLU A 351 10.57 -17.34 -1.88
CA GLU A 351 11.16 -17.61 -0.57
C GLU A 351 10.50 -18.84 0.06
N PRO A 352 11.29 -19.73 0.70
CA PRO A 352 10.74 -20.89 1.41
C PRO A 352 9.76 -20.44 2.51
N ALA A 353 8.71 -21.23 2.71
CA ALA A 353 7.69 -20.98 3.74
C ALA A 353 8.25 -20.88 5.19
N ALA A 354 9.49 -21.32 5.42
CA ALA A 354 10.16 -21.28 6.72
C ALA A 354 10.58 -19.87 7.20
N ASP A 355 10.69 -18.90 6.29
CA ASP A 355 11.07 -17.52 6.61
C ASP A 355 9.87 -16.54 6.66
N ARG A 356 8.67 -17.08 6.54
CA ARG A 356 7.40 -16.34 6.62
C ARG A 356 6.97 -16.05 8.05
#